data_ba5920cb397191eb391178990209569a
#
_entry.id   ba5920cb397191eb391178990209569a
#
_cell.length_a   1.000
_cell.length_b   1.000
_cell.length_c   1.000
_cell.angle_alpha   90.00
_cell.angle_beta   90.00
_cell.angle_gamma   90.00
#
_symmetry.space_group_name_H-M   'P 1'
#
loop_
_entity.id
_entity.type
_entity.pdbx_description
1 polymer ?
#
loop_
_entity_poly.entity_id
_entity_poly.type
_entity_poly.pdbx_seq_one_letter_code
_entity_poly.pdbx_strand_id
1 'polypeptide(L)'
;MLGRFSMKVVSYLKTVPGKNINPQKEQLLFNFAEGVRQAGDEGIVHTQENLIECDAGMIQGWVYDKITTPHLRLRSNIIKTQKEYGKHVITADANLFLFHDPQNSKSYLRYSFNGIFPTTGNYCDKTIDEKRWKSISRTLNLQPDPYKTDGRHIVLMCQRQGGWSMKGYDVVQWMQDTIQKIQHYTDRKIIIRSHPGDKLAVDYLARRPGHPLEHFSNVELSPPGRTLDEDLKGAWAVVNHNSSAAVGPIIKGY
;
A
#
# COMPACT_ATOMS: atom_id res chain seq x y z
N MET A 1 3.79 -41.08 1.87
CA MET A 1 3.34 -39.74 1.43
C MET A 1 2.41 -39.20 2.50
N LEU A 2 2.84 -38.22 3.28
CA LEU A 2 1.95 -37.49 4.19
C LEU A 2 0.96 -36.71 3.31
N GLY A 3 -0.33 -37.05 3.39
CA GLY A 3 -1.38 -36.35 2.63
C GLY A 3 -1.34 -34.87 2.95
N ARG A 4 -1.24 -34.03 1.92
CA ARG A 4 -1.40 -32.57 2.06
C ARG A 4 -2.81 -32.30 2.58
N PHE A 5 -2.94 -31.75 3.78
CA PHE A 5 -4.23 -31.26 4.26
C PHE A 5 -4.69 -30.10 3.39
N SER A 6 -5.89 -30.22 2.81
CA SER A 6 -6.51 -29.12 2.07
C SER A 6 -6.88 -27.99 3.02
N MET A 7 -6.46 -26.77 2.71
CA MET A 7 -6.83 -25.59 3.47
C MET A 7 -8.16 -25.02 2.98
N LYS A 8 -9.02 -24.63 3.89
CA LYS A 8 -10.27 -23.94 3.59
C LYS A 8 -10.05 -22.43 3.60
N VAL A 9 -10.19 -21.78 2.45
CA VAL A 9 -9.98 -20.33 2.27
C VAL A 9 -11.28 -19.66 1.83
N VAL A 10 -11.72 -18.66 2.58
CA VAL A 10 -13.00 -17.97 2.35
C VAL A 10 -12.77 -16.52 1.91
N SER A 11 -13.22 -16.19 0.70
CA SER A 11 -13.26 -14.83 0.17
C SER A 11 -14.57 -14.15 0.56
N TYR A 12 -14.51 -13.15 1.43
CA TYR A 12 -15.67 -12.46 1.98
C TYR A 12 -16.11 -11.29 1.11
N LEU A 13 -17.11 -11.52 0.25
CA LEU A 13 -17.58 -10.54 -0.74
C LEU A 13 -18.12 -9.26 -0.10
N LYS A 14 -18.86 -9.38 1.02
CA LYS A 14 -19.44 -8.23 1.73
C LYS A 14 -18.42 -7.33 2.43
N THR A 15 -17.14 -7.68 2.42
CA THR A 15 -16.05 -6.76 2.83
C THR A 15 -15.83 -5.63 1.81
N VAL A 16 -16.40 -5.72 0.63
CA VAL A 16 -16.42 -4.67 -0.39
C VAL A 16 -17.60 -3.72 -0.14
N PRO A 17 -17.44 -2.39 -0.28
CA PRO A 17 -18.55 -1.43 -0.08
C PRO A 17 -19.74 -1.70 -0.99
N GLY A 18 -20.97 -1.75 -0.43
CA GLY A 18 -22.18 -2.15 -1.13
C GLY A 18 -22.83 -1.10 -2.06
N LYS A 19 -22.36 0.16 -2.06
CA LYS A 19 -22.88 1.19 -2.99
C LYS A 19 -21.83 1.45 -4.06
N ASN A 20 -22.23 1.36 -5.33
CA ASN A 20 -21.36 1.50 -6.49
C ASN A 20 -20.19 0.50 -6.44
N ILE A 21 -20.51 -0.77 -6.27
CA ILE A 21 -19.51 -1.84 -6.34
C ILE A 21 -18.83 -1.76 -7.70
N ASN A 22 -17.57 -1.41 -7.70
CA ASN A 22 -16.75 -1.58 -8.89
C ASN A 22 -16.69 -3.08 -9.20
N PRO A 23 -17.19 -3.54 -10.34
CA PRO A 23 -17.21 -4.97 -10.71
C PRO A 23 -15.83 -5.64 -10.58
N GLN A 24 -14.76 -4.88 -10.80
CA GLN A 24 -13.39 -5.36 -10.63
C GLN A 24 -13.07 -5.78 -9.17
N LYS A 25 -13.71 -5.18 -8.17
CA LYS A 25 -13.50 -5.54 -6.76
C LYS A 25 -14.14 -6.86 -6.40
N GLU A 26 -15.33 -7.11 -6.93
CA GLU A 26 -16.00 -8.40 -6.77
C GLU A 26 -15.24 -9.50 -7.51
N GLN A 27 -14.87 -9.24 -8.75
CA GLN A 27 -14.12 -10.17 -9.59
C GLN A 27 -12.79 -10.57 -8.95
N LEU A 28 -12.13 -9.67 -8.23
CA LEU A 28 -10.93 -9.97 -7.46
C LEU A 28 -11.16 -11.14 -6.49
N LEU A 29 -12.25 -11.11 -5.72
CA LEU A 29 -12.54 -12.12 -4.69
C LEU A 29 -12.93 -13.47 -5.32
N PHE A 30 -13.65 -13.45 -6.45
CA PHE A 30 -13.94 -14.64 -7.22
C PHE A 30 -12.67 -15.25 -7.82
N ASN A 31 -11.82 -14.46 -8.46
CA ASN A 31 -10.56 -14.92 -9.05
C ASN A 31 -9.61 -15.46 -7.99
N PHE A 32 -9.60 -14.86 -6.79
CA PHE A 32 -8.78 -15.35 -5.69
C PHE A 32 -9.24 -16.74 -5.22
N ALA A 33 -10.55 -16.93 -5.00
CA ALA A 33 -11.10 -18.24 -4.61
C ALA A 33 -10.85 -19.30 -5.70
N GLU A 34 -10.93 -18.92 -6.97
CA GLU A 34 -10.58 -19.81 -8.07
C GLU A 34 -9.11 -20.21 -8.07
N GLY A 35 -8.19 -19.25 -7.84
CA GLY A 35 -6.77 -19.54 -7.70
C GLY A 35 -6.46 -20.48 -6.54
N VAL A 36 -7.21 -20.38 -5.42
CA VAL A 36 -7.11 -21.32 -4.29
C VAL A 36 -7.49 -22.74 -4.73
N ARG A 37 -8.59 -22.89 -5.48
CA ARG A 37 -9.01 -24.21 -6.01
C ARG A 37 -8.00 -24.79 -6.97
N GLN A 38 -7.43 -23.98 -7.86
CA GLN A 38 -6.39 -24.40 -8.79
C GLN A 38 -5.09 -24.82 -8.06
N ALA A 39 -4.84 -24.27 -6.87
CA ALA A 39 -3.73 -24.68 -6.01
C ALA A 39 -4.00 -25.99 -5.26
N GLY A 40 -5.21 -26.58 -5.37
CA GLY A 40 -5.60 -27.82 -4.72
C GLY A 40 -6.16 -27.64 -3.31
N ASP A 41 -6.59 -26.42 -2.95
CA ASP A 41 -7.21 -26.08 -1.67
C ASP A 41 -8.71 -25.77 -1.86
N GLU A 42 -9.49 -25.65 -0.78
CA GLU A 42 -10.91 -25.33 -0.82
C GLU A 42 -11.12 -23.81 -0.88
N GLY A 43 -11.43 -23.27 -2.06
CA GLY A 43 -11.72 -21.85 -2.27
C GLY A 43 -13.22 -21.55 -2.28
N ILE A 44 -13.72 -20.73 -1.35
CA ILE A 44 -15.13 -20.36 -1.20
C ILE A 44 -15.31 -18.85 -1.37
N VAL A 45 -16.33 -18.44 -2.12
CA VAL A 45 -16.81 -17.04 -2.10
C VAL A 45 -18.03 -16.95 -1.20
N HIS A 46 -17.91 -16.22 -0.09
CA HIS A 46 -18.98 -16.04 0.87
C HIS A 46 -19.69 -14.71 0.65
N THR A 47 -21.01 -14.77 0.40
CA THR A 47 -21.83 -13.63 -0.04
C THR A 47 -22.67 -13.01 1.08
N GLN A 48 -22.57 -13.53 2.31
CA GLN A 48 -23.32 -13.03 3.46
C GLN A 48 -22.40 -12.29 4.44
N GLU A 49 -22.99 -11.65 5.45
CA GLU A 49 -22.25 -10.88 6.47
C GLU A 49 -21.83 -11.70 7.70
N ASN A 50 -22.29 -12.95 7.82
CA ASN A 50 -21.87 -13.85 8.89
C ASN A 50 -20.48 -14.42 8.62
N LEU A 51 -19.84 -14.89 9.69
CA LEU A 51 -18.55 -15.58 9.59
C LEU A 51 -18.78 -17.08 9.42
N ILE A 52 -17.91 -17.71 8.65
CA ILE A 52 -17.83 -19.17 8.55
C ILE A 52 -16.42 -19.62 8.92
N GLU A 53 -16.33 -20.81 9.54
CA GLU A 53 -15.05 -21.37 9.93
C GLU A 53 -14.17 -21.64 8.71
N CYS A 54 -12.91 -21.18 8.77
CA CYS A 54 -11.93 -21.37 7.70
C CYS A 54 -10.50 -21.22 8.23
N ASP A 55 -9.54 -21.74 7.49
CA ASP A 55 -8.11 -21.61 7.81
C ASP A 55 -7.56 -20.24 7.45
N ALA A 56 -8.09 -19.60 6.40
CA ALA A 56 -7.78 -18.24 6.05
C ALA A 56 -9.01 -17.49 5.51
N GLY A 57 -9.22 -16.26 6.02
CA GLY A 57 -10.24 -15.34 5.52
C GLY A 57 -9.64 -14.29 4.60
N MET A 58 -10.09 -14.21 3.34
CA MET A 58 -9.67 -13.21 2.38
C MET A 58 -10.56 -11.99 2.43
N ILE A 59 -9.95 -10.80 2.59
CA ILE A 59 -10.62 -9.50 2.63
C ILE A 59 -9.94 -8.49 1.69
N GLN A 60 -10.68 -7.47 1.28
CA GLN A 60 -10.09 -6.36 0.53
C GLN A 60 -9.83 -5.16 1.46
N GLY A 61 -8.56 -4.81 1.65
CA GLY A 61 -8.11 -3.73 2.51
C GLY A 61 -8.14 -4.08 4.00
N TRP A 62 -7.14 -3.62 4.72
CA TRP A 62 -7.00 -3.81 6.17
C TRP A 62 -7.72 -2.72 6.95
N VAL A 63 -8.13 -3.01 8.18
CA VAL A 63 -8.71 -2.04 9.12
C VAL A 63 -8.03 -2.13 10.49
N TYR A 64 -7.81 -0.99 11.13
CA TYR A 64 -7.34 -0.91 12.53
C TYR A 64 -8.44 -0.40 13.45
N ASP A 65 -8.86 0.85 13.25
CA ASP A 65 -9.80 1.59 14.09
C ASP A 65 -10.86 2.28 13.21
N LYS A 66 -11.78 3.05 13.83
CA LYS A 66 -12.81 3.86 13.17
C LYS A 66 -13.72 3.04 12.26
N ILE A 67 -14.36 2.06 12.86
CA ILE A 67 -15.27 1.15 12.17
C ILE A 67 -16.65 1.82 12.06
N THR A 68 -16.85 2.59 11.00
CA THR A 68 -18.05 3.41 10.82
C THR A 68 -19.11 2.77 9.91
N THR A 69 -18.72 1.82 9.07
CA THR A 69 -19.61 1.24 8.05
C THR A 69 -19.71 -0.28 8.18
N PRO A 70 -20.79 -0.93 7.69
CA PRO A 70 -21.00 -2.39 7.80
C PRO A 70 -19.82 -3.19 7.26
N HIS A 71 -19.32 -2.86 6.07
CA HIS A 71 -18.21 -3.57 5.44
C HIS A 71 -16.89 -3.46 6.25
N LEU A 72 -16.64 -2.35 6.94
CA LEU A 72 -15.49 -2.20 7.82
C LEU A 72 -15.66 -3.00 9.11
N ARG A 73 -16.88 -3.06 9.66
CA ARG A 73 -17.21 -3.91 10.82
C ARG A 73 -16.98 -5.38 10.49
N LEU A 74 -17.45 -5.83 9.33
CA LEU A 74 -17.22 -7.21 8.89
C LEU A 74 -15.74 -7.52 8.76
N ARG A 75 -14.93 -6.65 8.13
CA ARG A 75 -13.46 -6.83 8.07
C ARG A 75 -12.83 -6.94 9.45
N SER A 76 -13.22 -6.06 10.39
CA SER A 76 -12.71 -6.10 11.75
C SER A 76 -13.08 -7.39 12.46
N ASN A 77 -14.32 -7.87 12.30
CA ASN A 77 -14.76 -9.12 12.89
C ASN A 77 -13.97 -10.31 12.33
N ILE A 78 -13.77 -10.37 11.02
CA ILE A 78 -12.94 -11.41 10.39
C ILE A 78 -11.53 -11.39 10.96
N ILE A 79 -10.89 -10.22 11.02
CA ILE A 79 -9.52 -10.06 11.55
C ILE A 79 -9.45 -10.56 13.00
N LYS A 80 -10.40 -10.15 13.86
CA LYS A 80 -10.42 -10.53 15.27
C LYS A 80 -10.63 -12.04 15.43
N THR A 81 -11.64 -12.59 14.78
CA THR A 81 -11.99 -14.00 14.88
C THR A 81 -10.85 -14.89 14.38
N GLN A 82 -10.27 -14.59 13.22
CA GLN A 82 -9.14 -15.37 12.72
C GLN A 82 -7.94 -15.31 13.67
N LYS A 83 -7.66 -14.15 14.24
CA LYS A 83 -6.59 -13.99 15.24
C LYS A 83 -6.86 -14.78 16.53
N GLU A 84 -8.08 -14.75 17.04
CA GLU A 84 -8.49 -15.49 18.24
C GLU A 84 -8.34 -16.99 18.09
N TYR A 85 -8.61 -17.52 16.90
CA TYR A 85 -8.45 -18.95 16.61
C TYR A 85 -7.05 -19.32 16.08
N GLY A 86 -6.08 -18.41 16.10
CA GLY A 86 -4.73 -18.68 15.56
C GLY A 86 -4.70 -18.93 14.06
N LYS A 87 -5.75 -18.49 13.34
CA LYS A 87 -5.91 -18.61 11.89
C LYS A 87 -5.42 -17.38 11.16
N HIS A 88 -5.50 -17.37 9.83
CA HIS A 88 -4.93 -16.32 8.99
C HIS A 88 -5.98 -15.40 8.33
N VAL A 89 -5.58 -14.16 8.11
CA VAL A 89 -6.29 -13.21 7.21
C VAL A 89 -5.40 -12.94 6.02
N ILE A 90 -5.92 -13.12 4.82
CA ILE A 90 -5.29 -12.70 3.59
C ILE A 90 -5.90 -11.35 3.18
N THR A 91 -5.07 -10.37 2.93
CA THR A 91 -5.53 -9.02 2.56
C THR A 91 -5.01 -8.67 1.17
N ALA A 92 -5.91 -8.23 0.28
CA ALA A 92 -5.55 -7.59 -0.98
C ALA A 92 -5.71 -6.08 -0.85
N ASP A 93 -4.75 -5.31 -1.36
CA ASP A 93 -4.78 -3.85 -1.35
C ASP A 93 -3.97 -3.29 -2.52
N ALA A 94 -4.18 -2.03 -2.84
CA ALA A 94 -3.47 -1.17 -3.77
C ALA A 94 -2.76 -1.83 -4.97
N ASN A 95 -3.12 -1.44 -6.18
CA ASN A 95 -2.34 -1.74 -7.37
C ASN A 95 -0.96 -1.05 -7.28
N LEU A 96 0.11 -1.82 -7.40
CA LEU A 96 1.48 -1.32 -7.34
C LEU A 96 1.91 -0.62 -8.65
N PHE A 97 1.21 -0.86 -9.75
CA PHE A 97 1.56 -0.38 -11.09
C PHE A 97 0.55 0.64 -11.64
N LEU A 98 -0.18 1.36 -10.77
CA LEU A 98 -1.11 2.41 -11.19
C LEU A 98 -0.47 3.51 -12.05
N PHE A 99 0.82 3.78 -11.86
CA PHE A 99 1.56 4.74 -12.68
C PHE A 99 1.66 4.33 -14.16
N HIS A 100 1.55 3.03 -14.43
CA HIS A 100 1.62 2.46 -15.79
C HIS A 100 0.24 2.20 -16.39
N ASP A 101 -0.69 1.71 -15.58
CA ASP A 101 -2.07 1.42 -15.97
C ASP A 101 -3.07 2.02 -14.97
N PRO A 102 -3.35 3.33 -15.06
CA PRO A 102 -4.24 4.01 -14.13
C PRO A 102 -5.71 3.58 -14.28
N GLN A 103 -6.10 3.01 -15.41
CA GLN A 103 -7.46 2.57 -15.69
C GLN A 103 -7.78 1.26 -14.97
N ASN A 104 -6.79 0.39 -14.76
CA ASN A 104 -6.97 -0.93 -14.17
C ASN A 104 -6.51 -0.96 -12.70
N SER A 105 -7.25 -0.28 -11.84
CA SER A 105 -6.88 -0.11 -10.43
C SER A 105 -6.89 -1.39 -9.60
N LYS A 106 -7.34 -2.52 -10.14
CA LYS A 106 -7.46 -3.81 -9.46
C LYS A 106 -6.53 -4.90 -9.99
N SER A 107 -5.70 -4.58 -10.96
CA SER A 107 -4.60 -5.44 -11.40
C SER A 107 -3.40 -5.32 -10.46
N TYR A 108 -2.64 -6.40 -10.36
CA TYR A 108 -1.34 -6.41 -9.64
C TYR A 108 -1.40 -5.89 -8.22
N LEU A 109 -2.42 -6.28 -7.47
CA LEU A 109 -2.58 -5.90 -6.06
C LEU A 109 -1.49 -6.53 -5.20
N ARG A 110 -1.19 -5.87 -4.08
CA ARG A 110 -0.44 -6.49 -2.98
C ARG A 110 -1.32 -7.49 -2.26
N TYR A 111 -0.76 -8.64 -1.93
CA TYR A 111 -1.36 -9.63 -1.06
C TYR A 111 -0.44 -9.88 0.11
N SER A 112 -1.00 -10.00 1.31
CA SER A 112 -0.24 -10.22 2.52
C SER A 112 -1.05 -10.99 3.54
N PHE A 113 -0.38 -11.76 4.38
CA PHE A 113 -0.99 -12.39 5.54
C PHE A 113 -0.97 -11.47 6.76
N ASN A 114 -2.09 -11.43 7.49
CA ASN A 114 -2.24 -10.79 8.80
C ASN A 114 -1.91 -9.30 8.87
N GLY A 115 -1.97 -8.61 7.77
CA GLY A 115 -1.68 -7.20 7.60
C GLY A 115 -1.59 -6.83 6.14
N ILE A 116 -1.21 -5.60 5.81
CA ILE A 116 -1.02 -5.17 4.40
C ILE A 116 0.10 -4.16 4.24
N PHE A 117 0.49 -3.46 5.29
CA PHE A 117 1.57 -2.49 5.19
C PHE A 117 2.92 -3.17 5.41
N PRO A 118 4.01 -2.67 4.82
CA PRO A 118 5.33 -3.29 4.93
C PRO A 118 5.79 -3.56 6.36
N THR A 119 5.31 -2.76 7.30
CA THR A 119 5.63 -2.90 8.74
C THR A 119 4.76 -3.92 9.48
N THR A 120 3.69 -4.43 8.87
CA THR A 120 2.71 -5.29 9.55
C THR A 120 2.28 -6.51 8.77
N GLY A 121 2.46 -6.49 7.44
CA GLY A 121 2.10 -7.60 6.57
C GLY A 121 3.20 -8.66 6.48
N ASN A 122 2.81 -9.92 6.33
CA ASN A 122 3.70 -11.00 5.95
C ASN A 122 3.52 -11.31 4.46
N TYR A 123 4.53 -10.97 3.67
CA TYR A 123 4.52 -11.11 2.21
C TYR A 123 5.16 -12.42 1.73
N CYS A 124 5.52 -13.32 2.65
CA CYS A 124 6.17 -14.61 2.33
C CYS A 124 7.49 -14.44 1.54
N ASP A 125 8.23 -13.39 1.86
CA ASP A 125 9.43 -12.95 1.13
C ASP A 125 10.73 -13.65 1.54
N LYS A 126 10.65 -14.69 2.36
CA LYS A 126 11.82 -15.50 2.77
C LYS A 126 12.50 -16.20 1.59
N THR A 127 11.72 -16.51 0.55
CA THR A 127 12.22 -17.09 -0.69
C THR A 127 11.68 -16.28 -1.86
N ILE A 128 12.56 -15.49 -2.48
CA ILE A 128 12.16 -14.63 -3.61
C ILE A 128 12.02 -15.49 -4.86
N ASP A 129 10.82 -15.54 -5.43
CA ASP A 129 10.57 -16.11 -6.77
C ASP A 129 10.49 -15.01 -7.82
N GLU A 130 11.55 -14.85 -8.59
CA GLU A 130 11.64 -13.87 -9.66
C GLU A 130 10.65 -14.12 -10.82
N LYS A 131 10.04 -15.31 -10.91
CA LYS A 131 9.13 -15.65 -12.02
C LYS A 131 7.96 -14.70 -12.10
N ARG A 132 7.40 -14.31 -10.93
CA ARG A 132 6.29 -13.36 -10.88
C ARG A 132 6.69 -11.98 -11.41
N TRP A 133 7.85 -11.47 -11.01
CA TRP A 133 8.37 -10.20 -11.52
C TRP A 133 8.64 -10.29 -13.03
N LYS A 134 9.31 -11.35 -13.50
CA LYS A 134 9.57 -11.58 -14.92
C LYS A 134 8.29 -11.63 -15.77
N SER A 135 7.23 -12.22 -15.22
CA SER A 135 5.91 -12.25 -15.88
C SER A 135 5.28 -10.85 -15.93
N ILE A 136 5.22 -10.15 -14.80
CA ILE A 136 4.64 -8.80 -14.72
C ILE A 136 5.39 -7.81 -15.58
N SER A 137 6.72 -7.76 -15.46
CA SER A 137 7.56 -6.82 -16.22
C SER A 137 7.46 -7.04 -17.73
N ARG A 138 7.36 -8.29 -18.17
CA ARG A 138 7.12 -8.61 -19.59
C ARG A 138 5.74 -8.12 -20.04
N THR A 139 4.70 -8.43 -19.28
CA THR A 139 3.31 -8.05 -19.62
C THR A 139 3.12 -6.54 -19.67
N LEU A 140 3.75 -5.81 -18.76
CA LEU A 140 3.68 -4.35 -18.67
C LEU A 140 4.81 -3.63 -19.43
N ASN A 141 5.68 -4.38 -20.10
CA ASN A 141 6.88 -3.84 -20.78
C ASN A 141 7.71 -2.91 -19.86
N LEU A 142 7.94 -3.36 -18.62
CA LEU A 142 8.71 -2.62 -17.62
C LEU A 142 10.16 -3.08 -17.63
N GLN A 143 11.08 -2.11 -17.73
CA GLN A 143 12.51 -2.34 -17.56
C GLN A 143 13.01 -1.43 -16.44
N PRO A 144 13.63 -1.97 -15.39
CA PRO A 144 14.25 -1.14 -14.35
C PRO A 144 15.45 -0.37 -14.92
N ASP A 145 15.46 0.92 -14.68
CA ASP A 145 16.63 1.74 -14.96
C ASP A 145 17.72 1.52 -13.89
N PRO A 146 18.99 1.73 -14.22
CA PRO A 146 20.05 1.81 -13.21
C PRO A 146 19.75 2.88 -12.16
N TYR A 147 20.20 2.67 -10.93
CA TYR A 147 20.06 3.68 -9.87
C TYR A 147 20.73 5.00 -10.28
N LYS A 148 20.03 6.11 -9.94
CA LYS A 148 20.58 7.45 -10.16
C LYS A 148 21.80 7.66 -9.28
N THR A 149 22.91 8.03 -9.88
CA THR A 149 24.16 8.36 -9.18
C THR A 149 24.30 9.87 -8.99
N ASP A 150 23.55 10.67 -9.74
CA ASP A 150 23.52 12.12 -9.72
C ASP A 150 22.08 12.64 -9.53
N GLY A 151 21.96 13.91 -9.21
CA GLY A 151 20.67 14.59 -9.00
C GLY A 151 20.80 15.71 -7.97
N ARG A 152 19.92 16.70 -8.09
CA ARG A 152 20.02 17.94 -7.33
C ARG A 152 19.19 17.96 -6.06
N HIS A 153 18.18 17.09 -5.97
CA HIS A 153 17.24 17.10 -4.86
C HIS A 153 16.69 15.70 -4.57
N ILE A 154 16.04 15.57 -3.45
CA ILE A 154 15.31 14.38 -2.99
C ILE A 154 13.82 14.71 -2.96
N VAL A 155 12.98 13.79 -3.40
CA VAL A 155 11.52 13.91 -3.29
C VAL A 155 11.05 13.10 -2.08
N LEU A 156 10.56 13.79 -1.04
CA LEU A 156 9.97 13.19 0.14
C LEU A 156 8.45 13.11 -0.01
N MET A 157 7.93 11.92 -0.21
CA MET A 157 6.52 11.65 -0.44
C MET A 157 5.81 11.32 0.86
N CYS A 158 5.02 12.26 1.38
CA CYS A 158 4.27 12.09 2.62
C CYS A 158 3.05 11.18 2.45
N GLN A 159 2.67 10.52 3.54
CA GLN A 159 1.41 9.81 3.67
C GLN A 159 0.29 10.79 4.08
N ARG A 160 -0.96 10.31 4.02
CA ARG A 160 -2.11 11.06 4.52
C ARG A 160 -2.13 11.03 6.05
N GLN A 161 -2.27 12.18 6.69
CA GLN A 161 -2.44 12.30 8.14
C GLN A 161 -3.68 11.50 8.59
N GLY A 162 -3.54 10.73 9.65
CA GLY A 162 -4.60 9.84 10.16
C GLY A 162 -4.94 8.65 9.25
N GLY A 163 -4.13 8.38 8.22
CA GLY A 163 -4.27 7.22 7.35
C GLY A 163 -3.87 5.91 8.06
N TRP A 164 -4.56 4.83 7.78
CA TRP A 164 -4.26 3.51 8.37
C TRP A 164 -2.84 3.02 8.08
N SER A 165 -2.25 3.44 6.97
CA SER A 165 -0.87 3.13 6.60
C SER A 165 0.16 3.65 7.61
N MET A 166 -0.18 4.70 8.36
CA MET A 166 0.67 5.27 9.41
C MET A 166 0.52 4.57 10.77
N LYS A 167 -0.49 3.72 10.95
CA LYS A 167 -0.76 2.99 12.22
C LYS A 167 -0.76 3.90 13.46
N GLY A 168 -1.40 5.09 13.35
CA GLY A 168 -1.45 6.09 14.41
C GLY A 168 -0.18 6.95 14.54
N TYR A 169 0.87 6.70 13.75
CA TYR A 169 2.04 7.55 13.72
C TYR A 169 1.72 8.90 13.05
N ASP A 170 2.16 9.99 13.65
CA ASP A 170 1.93 11.33 13.13
C ASP A 170 2.77 11.58 11.87
N VAL A 171 2.12 12.04 10.79
CA VAL A 171 2.81 12.31 9.51
C VAL A 171 3.81 13.45 9.64
N VAL A 172 3.48 14.47 10.46
CA VAL A 172 4.36 15.63 10.66
C VAL A 172 5.64 15.19 11.38
N GLN A 173 5.50 14.42 12.45
CA GLN A 173 6.65 13.89 13.18
C GLN A 173 7.50 12.98 12.28
N TRP A 174 6.86 12.06 11.53
CA TRP A 174 7.57 11.21 10.58
C TRP A 174 8.33 12.03 9.52
N MET A 175 7.73 13.08 9.01
CA MET A 175 8.34 13.97 8.02
C MET A 175 9.57 14.68 8.59
N GLN A 176 9.45 15.27 9.79
CA GLN A 176 10.56 15.94 10.47
C GLN A 176 11.71 14.99 10.74
N ASP A 177 11.45 13.83 11.34
CA ASP A 177 12.45 12.79 11.62
C ASP A 177 13.15 12.32 10.34
N THR A 178 12.39 12.20 9.25
CA THR A 178 12.92 11.77 7.95
C THR A 178 13.80 12.85 7.33
N ILE A 179 13.40 14.12 7.40
CA ILE A 179 14.21 15.26 6.92
C ILE A 179 15.55 15.29 7.68
N GLN A 180 15.53 15.21 9.00
CA GLN A 180 16.74 15.20 9.82
C GLN A 180 17.67 14.04 9.45
N LYS A 181 17.11 12.84 9.25
CA LYS A 181 17.89 11.68 8.79
C LYS A 181 18.52 11.90 7.41
N ILE A 182 17.77 12.46 6.46
CA ILE A 182 18.28 12.75 5.12
C ILE A 182 19.44 13.78 5.21
N GLN A 183 19.26 14.84 5.98
CA GLN A 183 20.26 15.90 6.17
C GLN A 183 21.56 15.42 6.83
N HIS A 184 21.50 14.31 7.57
CA HIS A 184 22.71 13.67 8.10
C HIS A 184 23.62 13.07 6.99
N TYR A 185 23.03 12.72 5.83
CA TYR A 185 23.76 12.05 4.73
C TYR A 185 24.02 12.96 3.53
N THR A 186 23.29 14.05 3.39
CA THR A 186 23.37 14.92 2.20
C THR A 186 22.76 16.29 2.43
N ASP A 187 23.39 17.34 1.84
CA ASP A 187 22.90 18.71 1.83
C ASP A 187 21.94 18.98 0.67
N ARG A 188 21.54 17.96 -0.09
CA ARG A 188 20.62 18.12 -1.22
C ARG A 188 19.30 18.71 -0.75
N LYS A 189 18.73 19.58 -1.59
CA LYS A 189 17.37 20.10 -1.38
C LYS A 189 16.37 18.94 -1.23
N ILE A 190 15.39 19.10 -0.35
CA ILE A 190 14.30 18.16 -0.16
C ILE A 190 13.02 18.81 -0.65
N ILE A 191 12.37 18.20 -1.63
CA ILE A 191 11.04 18.59 -2.10
C ILE A 191 10.02 17.71 -1.38
N ILE A 192 9.20 18.33 -0.53
CA ILE A 192 8.12 17.63 0.19
C ILE A 192 6.88 17.61 -0.68
N ARG A 193 6.38 16.41 -0.92
CA ARG A 193 5.15 16.16 -1.66
C ARG A 193 4.08 15.58 -0.73
N SER A 194 3.00 16.34 -0.50
CA SER A 194 1.87 15.88 0.28
C SER A 194 1.10 14.77 -0.45
N HIS A 195 0.41 13.92 0.32
CA HIS A 195 -0.52 12.96 -0.27
C HIS A 195 -1.73 13.70 -0.88
N PRO A 196 -2.13 13.43 -2.13
CA PRO A 196 -3.21 14.19 -2.79
C PRO A 196 -4.57 14.11 -2.08
N GLY A 197 -4.80 13.10 -1.27
CA GLY A 197 -6.00 12.96 -0.43
C GLY A 197 -5.86 13.51 0.99
N ASP A 198 -4.75 14.19 1.32
CA ASP A 198 -4.55 14.77 2.64
C ASP A 198 -5.07 16.18 2.71
N LYS A 199 -6.25 16.35 3.32
CA LYS A 199 -6.91 17.65 3.48
C LYS A 199 -6.26 18.54 4.54
N LEU A 200 -5.45 17.97 5.43
CA LEU A 200 -4.75 18.70 6.50
C LEU A 200 -3.36 19.17 6.07
N ALA A 201 -2.88 18.75 4.90
CA ALA A 201 -1.53 19.07 4.42
C ALA A 201 -1.27 20.59 4.32
N VAL A 202 -2.27 21.37 3.94
CA VAL A 202 -2.16 22.83 3.84
C VAL A 202 -1.76 23.45 5.18
N ASP A 203 -2.31 22.93 6.27
CA ASP A 203 -2.08 23.47 7.61
C ASP A 203 -0.67 23.15 8.12
N TYR A 204 -0.25 21.87 8.06
CA TYR A 204 1.03 21.45 8.65
C TYR A 204 2.23 21.62 7.71
N LEU A 205 2.02 21.82 6.40
CA LEU A 205 3.11 22.11 5.45
C LEU A 205 3.39 23.61 5.25
N ALA A 206 2.58 24.50 5.82
CA ALA A 206 2.83 25.93 5.71
C ALA A 206 4.19 26.29 6.32
N ARG A 207 4.99 27.13 5.64
CA ARG A 207 6.25 27.68 6.18
C ARG A 207 5.97 29.04 6.81
N ARG A 208 5.67 29.08 8.08
CA ARG A 208 5.43 30.28 8.87
C ARG A 208 5.90 30.07 10.31
N PRO A 209 6.12 31.10 11.11
CA PRO A 209 6.53 30.98 12.49
C PRO A 209 5.70 29.97 13.29
N GLY A 210 6.36 29.09 14.05
CA GLY A 210 5.74 28.00 14.79
C GLY A 210 5.35 26.76 13.97
N HIS A 211 5.64 26.75 12.67
CA HIS A 211 5.31 25.60 11.82
C HIS A 211 6.42 24.53 11.78
N PRO A 212 6.05 23.25 11.55
CA PRO A 212 7.01 22.15 11.56
C PRO A 212 8.20 22.29 10.62
N LEU A 213 8.08 23.07 9.54
CA LEU A 213 9.13 23.26 8.54
C LEU A 213 9.94 24.54 8.72
N GLU A 214 9.66 25.35 9.73
CA GLU A 214 10.32 26.64 9.95
C GLU A 214 11.85 26.52 10.01
N HIS A 215 12.35 25.48 10.67
CA HIS A 215 13.77 25.31 10.97
C HIS A 215 14.58 24.59 9.86
N PHE A 216 13.95 24.18 8.79
CA PHE A 216 14.61 23.46 7.70
C PHE A 216 14.89 24.38 6.51
N SER A 217 16.14 24.82 6.32
CA SER A 217 16.52 25.79 5.28
C SER A 217 16.51 25.24 3.86
N ASN A 218 16.81 23.94 3.68
CA ASN A 218 16.94 23.30 2.37
C ASN A 218 15.69 22.49 1.96
N VAL A 219 14.54 22.81 2.54
CA VAL A 219 13.27 22.14 2.28
C VAL A 219 12.33 23.05 1.48
N GLU A 220 11.73 22.51 0.44
CA GLU A 220 10.66 23.16 -0.35
C GLU A 220 9.41 22.28 -0.41
N LEU A 221 8.26 22.93 -0.56
CA LEU A 221 7.01 22.22 -0.84
C LEU A 221 6.81 22.07 -2.34
N SER A 222 6.37 20.88 -2.76
CA SER A 222 5.87 20.71 -4.13
C SER A 222 4.67 21.63 -4.35
N PRO A 223 4.68 22.50 -5.37
CA PRO A 223 3.57 23.38 -5.66
C PRO A 223 2.25 22.64 -5.91
N PRO A 224 1.09 23.22 -5.52
CA PRO A 224 -0.21 22.65 -5.85
C PRO A 224 -0.37 22.38 -7.35
N GLY A 225 -0.89 21.23 -7.71
CA GLY A 225 -1.11 20.83 -9.10
C GLY A 225 0.10 20.26 -9.83
N ARG A 226 1.30 20.35 -9.25
CA ARG A 226 2.50 19.78 -9.86
C ARG A 226 2.45 18.24 -9.82
N THR A 227 2.77 17.61 -10.92
CA THR A 227 2.79 16.14 -11.04
C THR A 227 4.00 15.53 -10.34
N LEU A 228 3.93 14.22 -10.05
CA LEU A 228 5.08 13.51 -9.49
C LEU A 228 6.27 13.48 -10.48
N ASP A 229 6.00 13.28 -11.77
CA ASP A 229 7.05 13.25 -12.80
C ASP A 229 7.79 14.60 -12.92
N GLU A 230 7.09 15.72 -12.70
CA GLU A 230 7.74 17.05 -12.65
C GLU A 230 8.63 17.20 -11.41
N ASP A 231 8.21 16.70 -10.25
CA ASP A 231 9.05 16.70 -9.04
C ASP A 231 10.26 15.76 -9.17
N LEU A 232 10.12 14.66 -9.91
CA LEU A 232 11.21 13.71 -10.16
C LEU A 232 12.26 14.24 -11.13
N LYS A 233 11.95 15.28 -11.90
CA LYS A 233 12.86 15.81 -12.93
C LYS A 233 14.13 16.39 -12.31
N GLY A 234 15.23 15.67 -12.43
CA GLY A 234 16.51 16.01 -11.79
C GLY A 234 16.60 15.62 -10.31
N ALA A 235 15.70 14.78 -9.81
CA ALA A 235 15.83 14.18 -8.48
C ALA A 235 16.95 13.14 -8.46
N TRP A 236 17.60 13.03 -7.31
CA TRP A 236 18.56 11.97 -7.02
C TRP A 236 17.88 10.73 -6.45
N ALA A 237 16.92 10.92 -5.57
CA ALA A 237 16.25 9.82 -4.89
C ALA A 237 14.82 10.19 -4.49
N VAL A 238 14.02 9.18 -4.23
CA VAL A 238 12.69 9.27 -3.64
C VAL A 238 12.70 8.61 -2.27
N VAL A 239 12.14 9.29 -1.28
CA VAL A 239 11.92 8.75 0.06
C VAL A 239 10.44 8.73 0.38
N ASN A 240 9.94 7.62 0.91
CA ASN A 240 8.55 7.48 1.33
C ASN A 240 8.43 6.50 2.49
N HIS A 241 7.27 6.47 3.15
CA HIS A 241 6.99 5.50 4.22
C HIS A 241 6.54 4.15 3.65
N ASN A 242 5.44 4.13 2.89
CA ASN A 242 4.87 2.89 2.32
C ASN A 242 3.94 3.16 1.11
N SER A 243 4.17 4.26 0.40
CA SER A 243 3.33 4.65 -0.72
C SER A 243 3.55 3.76 -1.94
N SER A 244 2.48 3.24 -2.53
CA SER A 244 2.54 2.53 -3.83
C SER A 244 2.98 3.44 -4.98
N ALA A 245 2.83 4.76 -4.84
CA ALA A 245 3.32 5.72 -5.83
C ALA A 245 4.85 5.74 -5.97
N ALA A 246 5.59 5.17 -5.01
CA ALA A 246 7.05 5.04 -5.10
C ALA A 246 7.51 3.92 -6.05
N VAL A 247 6.64 2.99 -6.43
CA VAL A 247 7.03 1.85 -7.30
C VAL A 247 7.51 2.33 -8.67
N GLY A 248 6.82 3.29 -9.28
CA GLY A 248 7.26 3.89 -10.53
C GLY A 248 8.64 4.55 -10.45
N PRO A 249 8.87 5.45 -9.50
CA PRO A 249 10.20 6.00 -9.24
C PRO A 249 11.29 4.95 -9.03
N ILE A 250 11.05 3.91 -8.24
CA ILE A 250 12.02 2.82 -8.02
C ILE A 250 12.39 2.14 -9.34
N ILE A 251 11.42 1.85 -10.20
CA ILE A 251 11.67 1.26 -11.53
C ILE A 251 12.47 2.21 -12.42
N LYS A 252 12.27 3.53 -12.28
CA LYS A 252 13.04 4.57 -12.97
C LYS A 252 14.39 4.90 -12.31
N GLY A 253 14.84 4.12 -11.34
CA GLY A 253 16.14 4.21 -10.70
C GLY A 253 16.29 5.32 -9.63
N TYR A 254 15.19 5.94 -9.14
CA TYR A 254 15.24 6.97 -8.09
C TYR A 254 15.35 6.40 -6.69
#